data_81de064d48ed5280edbe78ca5b152b4f
#
_entry.id   81de064d48ed5280edbe78ca5b152b4f
#
_cell.length_a   1.000
_cell.length_b   1.000
_cell.length_c   1.000
_cell.angle_alpha   90.00
_cell.angle_beta   90.00
_cell.angle_gamma   90.00
#
_symmetry.space_group_name_H-M   'P 1'
#
loop_
_entity.id
_entity.type
_entity.pdbx_description
1 polymer ?
#
loop_
_entity_poly.entity_id
_entity_poly.type
_entity_poly.pdbx_seq_one_letter_code
_entity_poly.pdbx_strand_id
1 'polypeptide(L)'
;MTARKLPLTRLARHTQRQFLQMLLWKVEVYFPRFFSEYHTVKCLLKNPFFTPIDGNECWPCQDLKAIVDLSGHVDAAEDYTLSGTPFVVRDAVRSELSLELMQKILRGHQEILEDETSKYESTLEKVKSLRELISHWSSDHLKTNAYHIFWQTNSVAAARILRKTFPRPYFVPKNTEVSLERSFLIDGPQEPSYTLPQSDFANTLLVQVEGTRIITLDPSDYCSRNCSSISILMKPNDMLYYNNQISTPRSVPSRLTDAPSIAYMSSFY
;
A
#
# COMPACT_ATOMS: atom_id res chain seq x y z
N MET A 1 -15.02 15.00 -51.85
CA MET A 1 -15.77 14.79 -50.59
C MET A 1 -15.42 13.42 -50.03
N THR A 2 -14.44 13.36 -49.14
CA THR A 2 -13.95 12.11 -48.52
C THR A 2 -14.52 12.02 -47.11
N ALA A 3 -15.46 11.10 -46.95
CA ALA A 3 -16.08 10.82 -45.64
C ALA A 3 -15.04 10.17 -44.69
N ARG A 4 -14.67 10.88 -43.63
CA ARG A 4 -13.85 10.34 -42.53
C ARG A 4 -14.67 9.29 -41.78
N LYS A 5 -14.24 8.03 -41.86
CA LYS A 5 -14.75 6.94 -41.02
C LYS A 5 -14.32 7.22 -39.57
N LEU A 6 -15.28 7.55 -38.71
CA LEU A 6 -15.10 7.63 -37.26
C LEU A 6 -14.73 6.23 -36.69
N PRO A 7 -13.83 6.13 -35.73
CA PRO A 7 -13.45 4.84 -35.17
C PRO A 7 -14.51 4.33 -34.19
N LEU A 8 -15.44 3.55 -34.70
CA LEU A 8 -16.46 2.80 -33.91
C LEU A 8 -15.84 1.81 -32.90
N THR A 9 -14.54 1.59 -32.96
CA THR A 9 -13.85 0.58 -32.17
C THR A 9 -13.62 0.99 -30.70
N ARG A 10 -13.55 2.27 -30.35
CA ARG A 10 -13.37 2.69 -28.94
C ARG A 10 -14.65 2.63 -28.13
N LEU A 11 -15.79 3.02 -28.73
CA LEU A 11 -17.09 3.01 -28.03
C LEU A 11 -17.56 1.57 -27.75
N ALA A 12 -17.37 0.67 -28.70
CA ALA A 12 -17.72 -0.74 -28.56
C ALA A 12 -16.89 -1.46 -27.47
N ARG A 13 -15.60 -1.10 -27.33
CA ARG A 13 -14.74 -1.66 -26.29
C ARG A 13 -15.10 -1.16 -24.88
N HIS A 14 -15.53 0.10 -24.76
CA HIS A 14 -15.95 0.66 -23.47
C HIS A 14 -17.26 0.04 -22.97
N THR A 15 -18.25 -0.12 -23.84
CA THR A 15 -19.52 -0.78 -23.53
C THR A 15 -19.34 -2.27 -23.21
N GLN A 16 -18.42 -2.94 -23.87
CA GLN A 16 -18.11 -4.34 -23.60
C GLN A 16 -17.43 -4.54 -22.24
N ARG A 17 -16.55 -3.62 -21.83
CA ARG A 17 -15.94 -3.60 -20.48
C ARG A 17 -16.99 -3.38 -19.39
N GLN A 18 -17.87 -2.41 -19.56
CA GLN A 18 -18.95 -2.13 -18.59
C GLN A 18 -19.91 -3.33 -18.48
N PHE A 19 -20.21 -3.99 -19.59
CA PHE A 19 -21.06 -5.16 -19.59
C PHE A 19 -20.40 -6.37 -18.89
N LEU A 20 -19.11 -6.59 -19.11
CA LEU A 20 -18.35 -7.65 -18.42
C LEU A 20 -18.23 -7.39 -16.90
N GLN A 21 -17.95 -6.16 -16.52
CA GLN A 21 -17.91 -5.76 -15.11
C GLN A 21 -19.27 -5.90 -14.43
N MET A 22 -20.34 -5.53 -15.12
CA MET A 22 -21.71 -5.68 -14.61
C MET A 22 -22.14 -7.16 -14.50
N LEU A 23 -21.67 -8.02 -15.41
CA LEU A 23 -21.89 -9.46 -15.37
C LEU A 23 -21.12 -10.12 -14.22
N LEU A 24 -19.85 -9.77 -14.05
CA LEU A 24 -19.02 -10.24 -12.94
C LEU A 24 -19.59 -9.78 -11.58
N TRP A 25 -20.01 -8.52 -11.47
CA TRP A 25 -20.66 -8.00 -10.26
C TRP A 25 -21.97 -8.73 -9.94
N LYS A 26 -22.81 -9.01 -10.93
CA LYS A 26 -24.03 -9.79 -10.72
C LYS A 26 -23.75 -11.22 -10.28
N VAL A 27 -22.74 -11.87 -10.84
CA VAL A 27 -22.34 -13.23 -10.46
C VAL A 27 -21.80 -13.24 -9.03
N GLU A 28 -21.02 -12.25 -8.62
CA GLU A 28 -20.48 -12.08 -7.27
C GLU A 28 -21.60 -11.85 -6.24
N VAL A 29 -22.61 -11.06 -6.57
CA VAL A 29 -23.79 -10.80 -5.72
C VAL A 29 -24.67 -12.05 -5.53
N TYR A 30 -24.83 -12.87 -6.57
CA TYR A 30 -25.68 -14.07 -6.51
C TYR A 30 -24.98 -15.31 -5.96
N PHE A 31 -23.64 -15.36 -5.97
CA PHE A 31 -22.86 -16.50 -5.50
C PHE A 31 -21.69 -16.08 -4.57
N PRO A 32 -21.95 -15.34 -3.49
CA PRO A 32 -20.87 -14.80 -2.65
C PRO A 32 -19.99 -15.90 -2.03
N ARG A 33 -20.55 -17.09 -1.72
CA ARG A 33 -19.80 -18.22 -1.16
C ARG A 33 -18.86 -18.91 -2.15
N PHE A 34 -19.17 -18.85 -3.44
CA PHE A 34 -18.36 -19.52 -4.47
C PHE A 34 -17.11 -18.71 -4.85
N PHE A 35 -17.14 -17.39 -4.66
CA PHE A 35 -16.07 -16.48 -5.04
C PHE A 35 -15.20 -16.01 -3.87
N SER A 36 -15.63 -16.16 -2.62
CA SER A 36 -14.85 -15.75 -1.45
C SER A 36 -13.49 -16.45 -1.37
N GLU A 37 -13.42 -17.71 -1.81
CA GLU A 37 -12.16 -18.45 -1.87
C GLU A 37 -11.20 -17.96 -2.96
N TYR A 38 -11.71 -17.30 -3.99
CA TYR A 38 -10.91 -16.82 -5.13
C TYR A 38 -10.36 -15.41 -4.95
N HIS A 39 -10.82 -14.64 -3.97
CA HIS A 39 -10.28 -13.31 -3.68
C HIS A 39 -8.80 -13.30 -3.26
N THR A 40 -8.31 -14.42 -2.78
CA THR A 40 -6.90 -14.58 -2.34
C THR A 40 -6.03 -15.27 -3.38
N VAL A 41 -6.60 -15.78 -4.46
CA VAL A 41 -5.85 -16.50 -5.49
C VAL A 41 -5.30 -15.51 -6.50
N LYS A 42 -4.01 -15.61 -6.81
CA LYS A 42 -3.39 -14.86 -7.92
C LYS A 42 -4.20 -15.08 -9.19
N CYS A 43 -4.43 -14.01 -9.96
CA CYS A 43 -5.18 -14.05 -11.21
C CYS A 43 -4.65 -15.17 -12.13
N LEU A 44 -5.46 -16.20 -12.36
CA LEU A 44 -5.10 -17.37 -13.18
C LEU A 44 -5.24 -17.12 -14.68
N LEU A 45 -5.93 -16.04 -15.05
CA LEU A 45 -6.18 -15.67 -16.44
C LEU A 45 -5.41 -14.39 -16.77
N LYS A 46 -4.58 -14.46 -17.80
CA LYS A 46 -3.96 -13.24 -18.35
C LYS A 46 -5.06 -12.29 -18.80
N ASN A 47 -5.05 -11.06 -18.33
CA ASN A 47 -5.90 -10.01 -18.85
C ASN A 47 -5.52 -9.76 -20.33
N PRO A 48 -6.37 -10.10 -21.32
CA PRO A 48 -6.02 -9.92 -22.74
C PRO A 48 -5.89 -8.45 -23.15
N PHE A 49 -6.29 -7.53 -22.28
CA PHE A 49 -6.19 -6.08 -22.47
C PHE A 49 -5.04 -5.46 -21.67
N PHE A 50 -4.28 -6.29 -20.95
CA PHE A 50 -3.08 -5.82 -20.25
C PHE A 50 -2.02 -5.47 -21.28
N THR A 51 -1.68 -4.20 -21.37
CA THR A 51 -0.50 -3.72 -22.06
C THR A 51 0.60 -3.58 -21.02
N PRO A 52 1.74 -4.28 -21.18
CA PRO A 52 2.89 -4.05 -20.30
C PRO A 52 3.32 -2.58 -20.38
N ILE A 53 3.83 -2.06 -19.29
CA ILE A 53 4.46 -0.73 -19.26
C ILE A 53 5.63 -0.76 -20.27
N ASP A 54 5.66 0.18 -21.20
CA ASP A 54 6.80 0.35 -22.09
C ASP A 54 7.98 0.95 -21.30
N GLY A 55 9.20 0.53 -21.61
CA GLY A 55 10.42 1.07 -20.98
C GLY A 55 10.56 2.60 -21.11
N ASN A 56 9.85 3.23 -22.04
CA ASN A 56 9.73 4.68 -22.17
C ASN A 56 8.93 5.32 -21.02
N GLU A 57 8.12 4.56 -20.30
CA GLU A 57 7.32 5.03 -19.17
C GLU A 57 8.11 5.01 -17.84
N CYS A 58 9.37 4.59 -17.88
CA CYS A 58 10.25 4.53 -16.70
C CYS A 58 10.93 5.87 -16.38
N TRP A 59 10.61 6.93 -17.11
CA TRP A 59 11.20 8.25 -16.89
C TRP A 59 11.11 8.77 -15.44
N PRO A 60 10.09 8.42 -14.61
CA PRO A 60 10.02 8.92 -13.23
C PRO A 60 11.12 8.37 -12.30
N CYS A 61 11.74 7.23 -12.66
CA CYS A 61 12.86 6.66 -11.90
C CYS A 61 14.20 6.77 -12.65
N GLN A 62 14.17 7.18 -13.92
CA GLN A 62 15.37 7.36 -14.70
C GLN A 62 16.22 8.49 -14.11
N ASP A 63 17.52 8.25 -13.96
CA ASP A 63 18.47 9.19 -13.38
C ASP A 63 18.21 9.57 -11.89
N LEU A 64 17.23 8.95 -11.24
CA LEU A 64 16.94 9.20 -9.84
C LEU A 64 17.99 8.49 -8.96
N LYS A 65 18.79 9.28 -8.22
CA LYS A 65 19.85 8.77 -7.34
C LYS A 65 19.42 8.65 -5.89
N ALA A 66 18.38 9.35 -5.51
CA ALA A 66 17.81 9.36 -4.16
C ALA A 66 16.33 9.72 -4.21
N ILE A 67 15.60 9.32 -3.19
CA ILE A 67 14.19 9.72 -3.02
C ILE A 67 14.14 11.22 -2.73
N VAL A 68 13.27 11.94 -3.42
CA VAL A 68 13.15 13.40 -3.30
C VAL A 68 12.51 13.75 -1.96
N ASP A 69 13.10 14.69 -1.22
CA ASP A 69 12.53 15.19 0.03
C ASP A 69 11.72 16.46 -0.24
N LEU A 70 10.41 16.37 -0.06
CA LEU A 70 9.45 17.47 -0.26
C LEU A 70 8.98 18.11 1.06
N SER A 71 9.64 17.87 2.17
CA SER A 71 9.22 18.37 3.50
C SER A 71 9.07 19.90 3.57
N GLY A 72 9.86 20.62 2.79
CA GLY A 72 9.76 22.09 2.69
C GLY A 72 8.97 22.61 1.48
N HIS A 73 8.52 21.71 0.59
CA HIS A 73 7.93 22.05 -0.71
C HIS A 73 6.70 21.19 -1.02
N VAL A 74 5.84 21.04 -0.02
CA VAL A 74 4.66 20.16 -0.10
C VAL A 74 3.67 20.55 -1.20
N ASP A 75 3.70 21.78 -1.70
CA ASP A 75 2.86 22.21 -2.83
C ASP A 75 3.24 21.50 -4.14
N ALA A 76 4.48 21.05 -4.26
CA ALA A 76 4.95 20.29 -5.41
C ALA A 76 4.51 18.80 -5.39
N ALA A 77 3.98 18.30 -4.27
CA ALA A 77 3.68 16.89 -4.11
C ALA A 77 2.62 16.38 -5.11
N GLU A 78 1.71 17.22 -5.57
CA GLU A 78 0.72 16.87 -6.59
C GLU A 78 1.39 16.55 -7.92
N ASP A 79 2.37 17.35 -8.37
CA ASP A 79 3.11 17.13 -9.61
C ASP A 79 3.93 15.83 -9.56
N TYR A 80 4.57 15.57 -8.41
CA TYR A 80 5.32 14.32 -8.19
C TYR A 80 4.40 13.10 -8.15
N THR A 81 3.20 13.25 -7.60
CA THR A 81 2.18 12.20 -7.60
C THR A 81 1.68 11.90 -9.01
N LEU A 82 1.39 12.94 -9.80
CA LEU A 82 0.96 12.80 -11.19
C LEU A 82 2.04 12.18 -12.07
N SER A 83 3.29 12.49 -11.79
CA SER A 83 4.43 11.92 -12.51
C SER A 83 4.78 10.49 -12.09
N GLY A 84 4.36 10.04 -10.90
CA GLY A 84 4.76 8.75 -10.32
C GLY A 84 6.17 8.76 -9.72
N THR A 85 6.80 9.93 -9.58
CA THR A 85 8.15 10.07 -9.02
C THR A 85 8.11 9.90 -7.49
N PRO A 86 8.92 9.00 -6.91
CA PRO A 86 8.89 8.77 -5.47
C PRO A 86 9.44 9.96 -4.68
N PHE A 87 8.74 10.28 -3.58
CA PHE A 87 9.16 11.34 -2.67
C PHE A 87 8.84 10.98 -1.21
N VAL A 88 9.51 11.68 -0.30
CA VAL A 88 9.25 11.63 1.13
C VAL A 88 8.81 12.99 1.65
N VAL A 89 7.90 12.98 2.61
CA VAL A 89 7.58 14.13 3.44
C VAL A 89 7.88 13.76 4.88
N ARG A 90 8.84 14.48 5.49
CA ARG A 90 9.21 14.30 6.88
C ARG A 90 8.17 14.94 7.80
N ASP A 91 7.92 14.31 8.95
CA ASP A 91 6.93 14.79 9.92
C ASP A 91 5.56 15.13 9.27
N ALA A 92 5.17 14.34 8.24
CA ALA A 92 3.95 14.56 7.46
C ALA A 92 2.68 14.36 8.30
N VAL A 93 2.74 13.55 9.33
CA VAL A 93 1.62 13.22 10.19
C VAL A 93 1.74 14.03 11.49
N ARG A 94 0.92 15.06 11.60
CA ARG A 94 0.91 15.96 12.78
C ARG A 94 0.20 15.38 14.02
N SER A 95 -0.43 14.22 13.90
CA SER A 95 -1.01 13.53 15.05
C SER A 95 0.08 12.71 15.75
N GLU A 96 0.02 12.66 17.08
CA GLU A 96 0.84 11.74 17.86
C GLU A 96 0.46 10.29 17.54
N LEU A 97 0.96 9.81 16.40
CA LEU A 97 0.89 8.40 16.07
C LEU A 97 1.84 7.68 17.01
N SER A 98 1.30 7.05 18.00
CA SER A 98 2.05 6.22 18.93
C SER A 98 1.52 4.79 18.92
N LEU A 99 2.37 3.89 19.36
CA LEU A 99 2.04 2.52 19.64
C LEU A 99 0.80 2.41 20.53
N GLU A 100 0.68 3.27 21.54
CA GLU A 100 -0.45 3.31 22.47
C GLU A 100 -1.75 3.70 21.78
N LEU A 101 -1.71 4.68 20.87
CA LEU A 101 -2.88 5.07 20.08
C LEU A 101 -3.34 3.91 19.19
N MET A 102 -2.40 3.21 18.55
CA MET A 102 -2.71 2.03 17.74
C MET A 102 -3.36 0.95 18.58
N GLN A 103 -2.81 0.63 19.75
CA GLN A 103 -3.42 -0.34 20.69
C GLN A 103 -4.84 0.07 21.09
N LYS A 104 -5.06 1.34 21.37
CA LYS A 104 -6.38 1.87 21.77
C LYS A 104 -7.40 1.70 20.64
N ILE A 105 -7.00 1.99 19.39
CA ILE A 105 -7.87 1.81 18.22
C ILE A 105 -8.20 0.34 18.01
N LEU A 106 -7.19 -0.52 18.04
CA LEU A 106 -7.34 -1.94 17.83
C LEU A 106 -8.24 -2.58 18.92
N ARG A 107 -8.02 -2.24 20.20
CA ARG A 107 -8.85 -2.73 21.30
C ARG A 107 -10.29 -2.21 21.24
N GLY A 108 -10.46 -0.94 20.87
CA GLY A 108 -11.79 -0.31 20.86
C GLY A 108 -12.68 -0.76 19.70
N HIS A 109 -12.10 -1.33 18.64
CA HIS A 109 -12.84 -1.64 17.41
C HIS A 109 -12.51 -3.04 16.85
N GLN A 110 -12.06 -3.94 17.69
CA GLN A 110 -11.56 -5.25 17.29
C GLN A 110 -12.53 -6.02 16.39
N GLU A 111 -13.81 -6.08 16.72
CA GLU A 111 -14.82 -6.81 15.95
C GLU A 111 -15.00 -6.27 14.52
N ILE A 112 -14.80 -4.95 14.34
CA ILE A 112 -14.91 -4.30 13.03
C ILE A 112 -13.62 -4.47 12.22
N LEU A 113 -12.48 -4.49 12.91
CA LEU A 113 -11.16 -4.56 12.28
C LEU A 113 -10.77 -6.00 11.92
N GLU A 114 -11.37 -6.98 12.60
CA GLU A 114 -11.14 -8.42 12.39
C GLU A 114 -12.36 -9.05 11.70
N ASP A 115 -12.83 -8.42 10.63
CA ASP A 115 -13.94 -8.92 9.82
C ASP A 115 -13.47 -9.99 8.80
N GLU A 116 -14.43 -10.61 8.09
CA GLU A 116 -14.15 -11.66 7.10
C GLU A 116 -13.27 -11.19 5.93
N THR A 117 -13.13 -9.88 5.73
CA THR A 117 -12.31 -9.29 4.64
C THR A 117 -10.89 -9.00 5.10
N SER A 118 -10.60 -9.16 6.38
CA SER A 118 -9.27 -8.92 6.92
C SER A 118 -8.34 -10.11 6.65
N LYS A 119 -7.10 -9.78 6.27
CA LYS A 119 -6.01 -10.76 6.14
C LYS A 119 -5.04 -10.53 7.28
N TYR A 120 -4.58 -11.61 7.85
CA TYR A 120 -3.59 -11.58 8.91
C TYR A 120 -2.53 -12.63 8.64
N GLU A 121 -1.28 -12.19 8.57
CA GLU A 121 -0.11 -13.07 8.41
C GLU A 121 0.89 -12.74 9.50
N SER A 122 1.49 -13.75 10.10
CA SER A 122 2.48 -13.59 11.15
C SER A 122 3.50 -14.70 11.12
N THR A 123 4.75 -14.33 11.32
CA THR A 123 5.85 -15.29 11.52
C THR A 123 5.90 -15.82 12.96
N LEU A 124 5.16 -15.19 13.89
CA LEU A 124 5.05 -15.64 15.27
C LEU A 124 4.02 -16.76 15.40
N GLU A 125 4.41 -17.90 15.91
CA GLU A 125 3.52 -19.06 16.10
C GLU A 125 2.34 -18.80 17.05
N LYS A 126 2.52 -17.93 18.05
CA LYS A 126 1.54 -17.61 19.09
C LYS A 126 0.67 -16.39 18.79
N VAL A 127 0.90 -15.71 17.66
CA VAL A 127 0.19 -14.48 17.30
C VAL A 127 -0.32 -14.64 15.88
N LYS A 128 -1.50 -15.24 15.73
CA LYS A 128 -2.11 -15.56 14.42
C LYS A 128 -3.38 -14.76 14.12
N SER A 129 -3.74 -13.83 15.00
CA SER A 129 -4.90 -12.98 14.84
C SER A 129 -4.63 -11.60 15.44
N LEU A 130 -5.43 -10.62 15.03
CA LEU A 130 -5.37 -9.28 15.61
C LEU A 130 -5.65 -9.30 17.12
N ARG A 131 -6.55 -10.17 17.58
CA ARG A 131 -6.88 -10.39 18.99
C ARG A 131 -5.67 -10.88 19.79
N GLU A 132 -4.95 -11.85 19.25
CA GLU A 132 -3.76 -12.38 19.89
C GLU A 132 -2.63 -11.33 19.90
N LEU A 133 -2.46 -10.57 18.82
CA LEU A 133 -1.53 -9.46 18.78
C LEU A 133 -1.82 -8.46 19.91
N ILE A 134 -3.08 -8.03 20.08
CA ILE A 134 -3.48 -7.09 21.12
C ILE A 134 -3.19 -7.64 22.52
N SER A 135 -3.42 -8.93 22.73
CA SER A 135 -3.18 -9.57 24.03
C SER A 135 -1.70 -9.72 24.37
N HIS A 136 -0.85 -9.92 23.38
CA HIS A 136 0.59 -10.11 23.56
C HIS A 136 1.42 -8.83 23.34
N TRP A 137 0.79 -7.70 23.02
CA TRP A 137 1.46 -6.48 22.61
C TRP A 137 2.50 -5.92 23.61
N SER A 138 2.28 -6.13 24.88
CA SER A 138 3.20 -5.72 25.95
C SER A 138 4.25 -6.78 26.32
N SER A 139 4.23 -7.92 25.64
CA SER A 139 5.15 -9.01 25.94
C SER A 139 6.58 -8.68 25.48
N ASP A 140 7.59 -9.13 26.23
CA ASP A 140 8.99 -8.95 25.86
C ASP A 140 9.34 -9.64 24.55
N HIS A 141 8.54 -10.62 24.11
CA HIS A 141 8.69 -11.29 22.82
C HIS A 141 8.55 -10.37 21.60
N LEU A 142 7.71 -9.33 21.69
CA LEU A 142 7.56 -8.35 20.61
C LEU A 142 8.65 -7.28 20.61
N LYS A 143 9.47 -7.18 21.68
CA LYS A 143 10.50 -6.15 21.80
C LYS A 143 11.85 -6.57 21.24
N THR A 144 12.14 -7.87 21.17
CA THR A 144 13.51 -8.35 20.99
C THR A 144 13.73 -9.32 19.83
N ASN A 145 12.67 -9.86 19.24
CA ASN A 145 12.78 -10.93 18.25
C ASN A 145 12.65 -10.46 16.79
N ALA A 146 13.20 -11.24 15.89
CA ALA A 146 12.89 -11.14 14.47
C ALA A 146 11.47 -11.68 14.26
N TYR A 147 10.56 -10.84 13.77
CA TYR A 147 9.21 -11.24 13.39
C TYR A 147 8.63 -10.24 12.40
N HIS A 148 7.72 -10.73 11.58
CA HIS A 148 6.90 -9.95 10.69
C HIS A 148 5.43 -10.25 10.93
N ILE A 149 4.64 -9.20 11.07
CA ILE A 149 3.18 -9.27 11.15
C ILE A 149 2.61 -8.34 10.09
N PHE A 150 1.80 -8.90 9.24
CA PHE A 150 1.03 -8.19 8.24
C PHE A 150 -0.46 -8.31 8.57
N TRP A 151 -1.12 -7.19 8.71
CA TRP A 151 -2.57 -7.13 8.83
C TRP A 151 -3.14 -6.17 7.80
N GLN A 152 -4.17 -6.62 7.10
CA GLN A 152 -4.83 -5.88 6.04
C GLN A 152 -6.33 -5.99 6.20
N THR A 153 -7.04 -4.89 5.97
CA THR A 153 -8.50 -4.88 5.87
C THR A 153 -8.94 -4.18 4.60
N ASN A 154 -10.06 -4.64 4.04
CA ASN A 154 -10.72 -4.05 2.87
C ASN A 154 -12.17 -3.65 3.20
N SER A 155 -12.49 -3.50 4.47
CA SER A 155 -13.81 -3.17 4.99
C SER A 155 -14.06 -1.66 4.99
N VAL A 156 -15.23 -1.23 4.53
CA VAL A 156 -15.67 0.16 4.60
C VAL A 156 -15.74 0.66 6.05
N ALA A 157 -16.21 -0.20 6.96
CA ALA A 157 -16.34 0.15 8.37
C ALA A 157 -14.95 0.35 9.02
N ALA A 158 -14.02 -0.57 8.77
CA ALA A 158 -12.64 -0.47 9.22
C ALA A 158 -11.94 0.77 8.62
N ALA A 159 -12.08 1.00 7.32
CA ALA A 159 -11.51 2.17 6.66
C ALA A 159 -12.02 3.49 7.26
N ARG A 160 -13.29 3.59 7.67
CA ARG A 160 -13.85 4.76 8.36
C ARG A 160 -13.20 5.03 9.72
N ILE A 161 -12.90 3.97 10.47
CA ILE A 161 -12.22 4.08 11.76
C ILE A 161 -10.79 4.54 11.53
N LEU A 162 -10.06 3.88 10.64
CA LEU A 162 -8.66 4.17 10.38
C LEU A 162 -8.44 5.57 9.76
N ARG A 163 -9.37 6.07 8.96
CA ARG A 163 -9.31 7.45 8.39
C ARG A 163 -9.35 8.56 9.44
N LYS A 164 -9.82 8.30 10.64
CA LYS A 164 -9.78 9.29 11.72
C LYS A 164 -8.36 9.51 12.22
N THR A 165 -7.54 8.46 12.19
CA THR A 165 -6.14 8.48 12.64
C THR A 165 -5.20 8.73 11.46
N PHE A 166 -5.49 8.13 10.32
CA PHE A 166 -4.74 8.27 9.07
C PHE A 166 -5.61 8.99 8.03
N PRO A 167 -5.76 10.33 8.14
CA PRO A 167 -6.55 11.10 7.20
C PRO A 167 -5.91 11.06 5.81
N ARG A 168 -6.71 11.33 4.80
CA ARG A 168 -6.22 11.51 3.44
C ARG A 168 -5.19 12.65 3.41
N PRO A 169 -3.99 12.43 2.90
CA PRO A 169 -3.01 13.50 2.74
C PRO A 169 -3.55 14.62 1.84
N TYR A 170 -3.20 15.85 2.16
CA TYR A 170 -3.71 17.05 1.47
C TYR A 170 -3.33 17.09 -0.01
N PHE A 171 -2.21 16.49 -0.41
CA PHE A 171 -1.74 16.43 -1.79
C PHE A 171 -2.43 15.37 -2.64
N VAL A 172 -3.16 14.44 -2.04
CA VAL A 172 -3.96 13.47 -2.81
C VAL A 172 -5.20 14.17 -3.34
N PRO A 173 -5.39 14.30 -4.67
CA PRO A 173 -6.46 15.07 -5.26
C PRO A 173 -7.84 14.62 -4.77
N LYS A 174 -8.75 15.54 -4.50
CA LYS A 174 -10.06 15.24 -3.88
C LYS A 174 -10.96 14.36 -4.74
N ASN A 175 -10.78 14.42 -6.04
CA ASN A 175 -11.51 13.65 -7.05
C ASN A 175 -10.88 12.27 -7.34
N THR A 176 -9.77 11.96 -6.70
CA THR A 176 -9.08 10.67 -6.85
C THR A 176 -9.75 9.60 -6.02
N GLU A 177 -9.87 8.40 -6.57
CA GLU A 177 -10.33 7.23 -5.85
C GLU A 177 -9.25 6.74 -4.89
N VAL A 178 -9.64 6.49 -3.64
CA VAL A 178 -8.75 5.94 -2.61
C VAL A 178 -9.23 4.54 -2.27
N SER A 179 -8.35 3.56 -2.35
CA SER A 179 -8.65 2.17 -1.99
C SER A 179 -9.29 2.07 -0.60
N LEU A 180 -10.14 1.09 -0.41
CA LEU A 180 -10.59 0.68 0.92
C LEU A 180 -9.51 -0.10 1.67
N GLU A 181 -8.59 -0.70 0.93
CA GLU A 181 -7.47 -1.45 1.48
C GLU A 181 -6.63 -0.59 2.43
N ARG A 182 -6.41 -1.11 3.62
CA ARG A 182 -5.56 -0.53 4.65
C ARG A 182 -4.71 -1.63 5.24
N SER A 183 -3.42 -1.43 5.23
CA SER A 183 -2.45 -2.43 5.68
C SER A 183 -1.57 -1.89 6.79
N PHE A 184 -1.25 -2.74 7.75
CA PHE A 184 -0.25 -2.50 8.77
C PHE A 184 0.85 -3.54 8.66
N LEU A 185 2.07 -3.07 8.78
CA LEU A 185 3.29 -3.85 8.83
C LEU A 185 3.90 -3.62 10.20
N ILE A 186 4.13 -4.70 10.95
CA ILE A 186 4.72 -4.64 12.28
C ILE A 186 5.89 -5.60 12.31
N ASP A 187 7.08 -5.03 12.35
CA ASP A 187 8.33 -5.76 12.24
C ASP A 187 9.11 -5.67 13.55
N GLY A 188 9.67 -6.80 13.95
CA GLY A 188 10.70 -6.82 14.99
C GLY A 188 11.98 -6.12 14.51
N PRO A 189 12.81 -5.63 15.43
CA PRO A 189 14.01 -4.86 15.08
C PRO A 189 15.02 -5.67 14.26
N GLN A 190 15.01 -6.98 14.38
CA GLN A 190 15.93 -7.89 13.67
C GLN A 190 15.28 -8.62 12.49
N GLU A 191 14.03 -8.26 12.12
CA GLU A 191 13.35 -8.91 10.99
C GLU A 191 14.16 -8.73 9.71
N PRO A 192 14.48 -9.81 8.98
CA PRO A 192 15.20 -9.75 7.72
C PRO A 192 14.49 -8.88 6.68
N SER A 193 15.19 -8.56 5.61
CA SER A 193 14.58 -7.82 4.49
C SER A 193 13.53 -8.67 3.79
N TYR A 194 12.40 -8.06 3.45
CA TYR A 194 11.32 -8.68 2.68
C TYR A 194 10.70 -7.66 1.72
N THR A 195 10.06 -8.17 0.67
CA THR A 195 9.32 -7.33 -0.29
C THR A 195 7.98 -6.94 0.32
N LEU A 196 7.64 -5.65 0.30
CA LEU A 196 6.35 -5.18 0.77
C LEU A 196 5.20 -5.73 -0.10
N PRO A 197 4.02 -5.96 0.48
CA PRO A 197 2.87 -6.41 -0.28
C PRO A 197 2.47 -5.35 -1.32
N GLN A 198 1.97 -5.83 -2.44
CA GLN A 198 1.45 -4.96 -3.49
C GLN A 198 0.08 -4.42 -3.09
N SER A 199 -0.13 -3.13 -3.24
CA SER A 199 -1.41 -2.48 -3.00
C SER A 199 -2.35 -2.51 -4.21
N ASP A 200 -3.65 -2.29 -3.99
CA ASP A 200 -4.68 -2.32 -5.04
C ASP A 200 -4.43 -1.31 -6.17
N PHE A 201 -4.01 -0.09 -5.82
CA PHE A 201 -3.74 0.97 -6.78
C PHE A 201 -2.24 1.24 -6.92
N ALA A 202 -1.89 1.82 -8.06
CA ALA A 202 -0.49 2.08 -8.40
C ALA A 202 0.19 3.06 -7.43
N ASN A 203 -0.52 4.11 -7.03
CA ASN A 203 0.03 5.13 -6.14
C ASN A 203 -0.10 4.68 -4.70
N THR A 204 1.00 4.47 -4.03
CA THR A 204 1.05 3.94 -2.66
C THR A 204 1.68 4.94 -1.71
N LEU A 205 1.08 5.03 -0.54
CA LEU A 205 1.57 5.81 0.59
C LEU A 205 1.95 4.86 1.73
N LEU A 206 3.17 5.01 2.21
CA LEU A 206 3.69 4.32 3.39
C LEU A 206 3.98 5.37 4.47
N VAL A 207 3.34 5.24 5.61
CA VAL A 207 3.53 6.10 6.78
C VAL A 207 4.23 5.30 7.87
N GLN A 208 5.39 5.76 8.31
CA GLN A 208 6.06 5.18 9.47
C GLN A 208 5.40 5.69 10.74
N VAL A 209 4.86 4.79 11.54
CA VAL A 209 4.14 5.11 12.79
C VAL A 209 5.11 5.10 13.96
N GLU A 210 5.91 4.04 14.07
CA GLU A 210 6.82 3.81 15.19
C GLU A 210 8.12 3.15 14.70
N GLY A 211 9.20 3.31 15.45
CA GLY A 211 10.48 2.71 15.09
C GLY A 211 11.07 3.25 13.80
N THR A 212 12.05 2.53 13.26
CA THR A 212 12.73 2.93 12.02
C THR A 212 12.92 1.74 11.09
N ARG A 213 12.75 1.94 9.80
CA ARG A 213 13.07 0.95 8.74
C ARG A 213 13.72 1.66 7.55
N ILE A 214 14.52 0.93 6.80
CA ILE A 214 15.00 1.37 5.51
C ILE A 214 14.05 0.80 4.45
N ILE A 215 13.48 1.68 3.63
CA ILE A 215 12.69 1.26 2.48
C ILE A 215 13.56 1.43 1.23
N THR A 216 13.75 0.34 0.51
CA THR A 216 14.43 0.31 -0.77
C THR A 216 13.41 0.16 -1.87
N LEU A 217 13.39 1.07 -2.81
CA LEU A 217 12.59 1.00 -4.02
C LEU A 217 13.45 0.37 -5.11
N ASP A 218 13.26 -0.91 -5.34
CA ASP A 218 13.89 -1.61 -6.45
C ASP A 218 13.07 -1.34 -7.73
N PRO A 219 13.68 -1.10 -8.89
CA PRO A 219 12.92 -0.90 -10.12
C PRO A 219 12.11 -2.15 -10.45
N SER A 220 10.90 -1.97 -10.97
CA SER A 220 10.11 -3.07 -11.50
C SER A 220 10.85 -3.77 -12.65
N ASP A 221 10.43 -5.00 -12.98
CA ASP A 221 11.06 -5.78 -14.06
C ASP A 221 11.13 -4.99 -15.38
N TYR A 222 10.09 -4.20 -15.66
CA TYR A 222 10.01 -3.36 -16.87
C TYR A 222 11.00 -2.20 -16.86
N CYS A 223 11.31 -1.65 -15.69
CA CYS A 223 12.17 -0.49 -15.51
C CYS A 223 13.60 -0.84 -15.10
N SER A 224 13.92 -2.12 -14.91
CA SER A 224 15.21 -2.60 -14.40
C SER A 224 16.42 -2.20 -15.24
N ARG A 225 16.24 -1.90 -16.52
CA ARG A 225 17.33 -1.46 -17.44
C ARG A 225 17.63 0.03 -17.34
N ASN A 226 16.64 0.84 -16.93
CA ASN A 226 16.71 2.31 -16.99
C ASN A 226 16.83 2.94 -15.61
N CYS A 227 16.48 2.21 -14.56
CA CYS A 227 16.40 2.71 -13.19
C CYS A 227 17.31 1.93 -12.26
N SER A 228 17.74 2.58 -11.20
CA SER A 228 18.54 1.98 -10.13
C SER A 228 17.75 1.89 -8.83
N SER A 229 18.08 0.93 -7.97
CA SER A 229 17.51 0.85 -6.62
C SER A 229 17.91 2.08 -5.79
N ILE A 230 16.93 2.67 -5.13
CA ILE A 230 17.14 3.80 -4.23
C ILE A 230 16.58 3.47 -2.86
N SER A 231 17.20 3.97 -1.81
CA SER A 231 16.83 3.64 -0.42
C SER A 231 16.63 4.90 0.40
N ILE A 232 15.74 4.78 1.39
CA ILE A 232 15.49 5.84 2.36
C ILE A 232 15.29 5.27 3.75
N LEU A 233 15.85 5.95 4.75
CA LEU A 233 15.54 5.69 6.15
C LEU A 233 14.22 6.38 6.51
N MET A 234 13.24 5.59 6.92
CA MET A 234 11.95 6.06 7.44
C MET A 234 12.04 6.19 8.96
N LYS A 235 11.63 7.33 9.47
CA LYS A 235 11.50 7.65 10.90
C LYS A 235 10.02 7.83 11.27
N PRO A 236 9.65 7.80 12.53
CA PRO A 236 8.28 8.05 12.94
C PRO A 236 7.73 9.35 12.34
N ASN A 237 6.49 9.31 11.89
CA ASN A 237 5.75 10.37 11.19
C ASN A 237 6.21 10.70 9.76
N ASP A 238 7.24 10.04 9.23
CA ASP A 238 7.60 10.16 7.81
C ASP A 238 6.57 9.48 6.93
N MET A 239 6.28 10.10 5.77
CA MET A 239 5.40 9.56 4.74
C MET A 239 6.20 9.43 3.44
N LEU A 240 6.23 8.23 2.90
CA LEU A 240 6.82 7.90 1.60
C LEU A 240 5.71 7.67 0.57
N TYR A 241 5.81 8.34 -0.56
CA TYR A 241 5.04 8.06 -1.77
C TYR A 241 5.89 7.30 -2.77
N TYR A 242 5.30 6.31 -3.40
CA TYR A 242 5.88 5.61 -4.56
C TYR A 242 4.80 5.03 -5.47
N ASN A 243 5.16 4.78 -6.73
CA ASN A 243 4.30 4.10 -7.68
C ASN A 243 4.73 2.63 -7.80
N ASN A 244 3.84 1.69 -7.45
CA ASN A 244 4.14 0.25 -7.41
C ASN A 244 4.24 -0.42 -8.80
N GLN A 245 3.89 0.27 -9.87
CA GLN A 245 4.12 -0.21 -11.24
C GLN A 245 5.57 0.03 -11.68
N ILE A 246 6.19 1.09 -11.15
CA ILE A 246 7.55 1.51 -11.49
C ILE A 246 8.56 0.90 -10.51
N SER A 247 8.17 0.78 -9.23
CA SER A 247 9.05 0.36 -8.15
C SER A 247 8.46 -0.79 -7.34
N THR A 248 9.30 -1.74 -6.98
CA THR A 248 8.99 -2.82 -6.04
C THR A 248 9.62 -2.47 -4.70
N PRO A 249 8.82 -2.11 -3.68
CA PRO A 249 9.36 -1.70 -2.40
C PRO A 249 9.83 -2.90 -1.58
N ARG A 250 10.97 -2.75 -0.90
CA ARG A 250 11.54 -3.74 0.00
C ARG A 250 11.85 -3.10 1.35
N SER A 251 11.38 -3.71 2.42
CA SER A 251 11.66 -3.30 3.80
C SER A 251 12.95 -3.96 4.29
N VAL A 252 13.84 -3.16 4.90
CA VAL A 252 15.14 -3.61 5.39
C VAL A 252 15.35 -3.10 6.81
N PRO A 253 15.91 -3.89 7.75
CA PRO A 253 16.16 -3.44 9.11
C PRO A 253 17.14 -2.26 9.14
N SER A 254 16.82 -1.23 9.90
CA SER A 254 17.66 -0.04 10.02
C SER A 254 18.85 -0.23 10.98
N ARG A 255 18.74 -1.16 11.95
CA ARG A 255 19.69 -1.39 13.04
C ARG A 255 20.00 -0.14 13.89
N LEU A 256 19.16 0.89 13.78
CA LEU A 256 19.35 2.14 14.55
C LEU A 256 18.57 2.15 15.86
N THR A 257 17.53 1.33 15.94
CA THR A 257 16.68 1.21 17.13
C THR A 257 16.39 -0.27 17.40
N ASP A 258 16.31 -0.62 18.68
CA ASP A 258 15.86 -1.94 19.14
C ASP A 258 14.32 -1.99 19.33
N ALA A 259 13.62 -0.93 18.92
CA ALA A 259 12.18 -0.87 18.98
C ALA A 259 11.55 -1.51 17.74
N PRO A 260 10.36 -2.13 17.88
CA PRO A 260 9.57 -2.60 16.75
C PRO A 260 9.29 -1.47 15.76
N SER A 261 9.25 -1.80 14.48
CA SER A 261 8.87 -0.87 13.43
C SER A 261 7.41 -1.10 13.06
N ILE A 262 6.62 -0.04 13.04
CA ILE A 262 5.22 -0.08 12.63
C ILE A 262 5.03 0.87 11.48
N ALA A 263 4.51 0.36 10.37
CA ALA A 263 4.16 1.16 9.22
C ALA A 263 2.70 0.93 8.80
N TYR A 264 2.09 1.96 8.27
CA TYR A 264 0.75 1.95 7.70
C TYR A 264 0.82 2.18 6.21
N MET A 265 0.08 1.39 5.44
CA MET A 265 -0.01 1.51 3.99
C MET A 265 -1.43 1.80 3.52
N SER A 266 -1.54 2.62 2.50
CA SER A 266 -2.77 2.86 1.74
C SER A 266 -2.44 3.22 0.31
N SER A 267 -3.41 3.05 -0.61
CA SER A 267 -3.20 3.36 -2.03
C SER A 267 -4.33 4.20 -2.60
N PHE A 268 -4.06 4.86 -3.74
CA PHE A 268 -5.02 5.67 -4.47
C PHE A 268 -4.73 5.64 -5.97
N TYR A 269 -5.75 6.01 -6.74
CA TYR A 269 -5.67 6.00 -8.20
C TYR A 269 -5.17 7.33 -8.76
#